data_a830c861e2c93a05bac2806f9539964a
#
_entry.id   a830c861e2c93a05bac2806f9539964a
#
_cell.length_a   1.000
_cell.length_b   1.000
_cell.length_c   1.000
_cell.angle_alpha   90.00
_cell.angle_beta   90.00
_cell.angle_gamma   90.00
#
_symmetry.space_group_name_H-M   'P 1'
#
loop_
_entity.id
_entity.type
_entity.pdbx_description
1 polymer ?
#
loop_
_entity_poly.entity_id
_entity_poly.type
_entity_poly.pdbx_seq_one_letter_code
_entity_poly.pdbx_strand_id
1 'polypeptide(L)'
;MRELFKHVKLVLGVILVILLVSLAVLGGCRLYKDHFILDYDPHLTQKEYQNTVLDQNVNLVFYKKNCPYCQAGKSVVVDAANKGSYPTFYIDTQTEEGQKLVEKYQVEKAATIIKIRKGKIKKYLYASRDSEEKIVADEKSIQEAIND
;
A
#
# COMPACT_ATOMS: atom_id res chain seq x y z
N MET A 1 24.20 8.59 51.58
CA MET A 1 24.08 7.38 50.73
C MET A 1 22.62 6.94 50.49
N ARG A 2 21.75 6.79 51.50
CA ARG A 2 20.36 6.33 51.34
C ARG A 2 19.49 7.26 50.46
N GLU A 3 19.64 8.57 50.59
CA GLU A 3 18.88 9.56 49.83
C GLU A 3 19.30 9.59 48.34
N LEU A 4 20.60 9.45 48.07
CA LEU A 4 21.11 9.35 46.72
C LEU A 4 20.52 8.11 45.98
N PHE A 5 20.47 6.97 46.65
CA PHE A 5 19.85 5.75 46.10
C PHE A 5 18.35 5.89 45.80
N LYS A 6 17.62 6.66 46.62
CA LYS A 6 16.18 6.93 46.37
C LYS A 6 16.03 7.79 45.09
N HIS A 7 16.81 8.84 44.94
CA HIS A 7 16.76 9.69 43.74
C HIS A 7 17.16 8.93 42.50
N VAL A 8 18.18 8.07 42.54
CA VAL A 8 18.59 7.25 41.40
C VAL A 8 17.47 6.28 40.99
N LYS A 9 16.81 5.61 41.95
CA LYS A 9 15.68 4.73 41.65
C LYS A 9 14.49 5.48 41.06
N LEU A 10 14.21 6.69 41.56
CA LEU A 10 13.13 7.52 41.00
C LEU A 10 13.42 7.93 39.56
N VAL A 11 14.64 8.39 39.29
CA VAL A 11 15.06 8.80 37.93
C VAL A 11 15.01 7.62 36.95
N LEU A 12 15.51 6.45 37.37
CA LEU A 12 15.43 5.22 36.55
C LEU A 12 13.98 4.81 36.28
N GLY A 13 13.10 4.92 37.29
CA GLY A 13 11.67 4.65 37.13
C GLY A 13 11.01 5.60 36.12
N VAL A 14 11.30 6.90 36.19
CA VAL A 14 10.78 7.89 35.23
C VAL A 14 11.27 7.62 33.81
N ILE A 15 12.56 7.31 33.64
CA ILE A 15 13.13 6.97 32.32
C ILE A 15 12.45 5.72 31.77
N LEU A 16 12.23 4.70 32.57
CA LEU A 16 11.55 3.47 32.13
C LEU A 16 10.12 3.74 31.67
N VAL A 17 9.38 4.57 32.43
CA VAL A 17 8.01 4.96 32.04
C VAL A 17 8.00 5.73 30.72
N ILE A 18 8.92 6.68 30.53
CA ILE A 18 9.03 7.44 29.27
C ILE A 18 9.32 6.50 28.09
N LEU A 19 10.22 5.54 28.27
CA LEU A 19 10.54 4.55 27.24
C LEU A 19 9.33 3.68 26.88
N LEU A 20 8.58 3.21 27.88
CA LEU A 20 7.37 2.40 27.66
C LEU A 20 6.29 3.19 26.93
N VAL A 21 6.06 4.44 27.32
CA VAL A 21 5.09 5.32 26.64
C VAL A 21 5.53 5.60 25.22
N SER A 22 6.82 5.86 24.97
CA SER A 22 7.35 6.09 23.62
C SER A 22 7.16 4.85 22.74
N LEU A 23 7.43 3.66 23.24
CA LEU A 23 7.21 2.41 22.52
C LEU A 23 5.72 2.16 22.22
N ALA A 24 4.84 2.45 23.18
CA ALA A 24 3.39 2.32 22.99
C ALA A 24 2.86 3.29 21.94
N VAL A 25 3.35 4.55 21.92
CA VAL A 25 2.96 5.55 20.92
C VAL A 25 3.47 5.17 19.55
N LEU A 26 4.73 4.76 19.42
CA LEU A 26 5.32 4.34 18.14
C LEU A 26 4.64 3.08 17.60
N GLY A 27 4.39 2.09 18.44
CA GLY A 27 3.67 0.87 18.09
C GLY A 27 2.21 1.14 17.71
N GLY A 28 1.52 1.96 18.48
CA GLY A 28 0.14 2.37 18.21
C GLY A 28 0.00 3.15 16.93
N CYS A 29 0.93 4.07 16.64
CA CYS A 29 0.96 4.81 15.37
C CYS A 29 1.17 3.89 14.15
N ARG A 30 2.01 2.88 14.30
CA ARG A 30 2.28 1.91 13.24
C ARG A 30 1.06 1.02 12.97
N LEU A 31 0.48 0.47 14.03
CA LEU A 31 -0.77 -0.32 13.94
C LEU A 31 -1.94 0.50 13.38
N TYR A 32 -2.05 1.77 13.77
CA TYR A 32 -3.07 2.67 13.25
C TYR A 32 -2.89 2.95 11.75
N LYS A 33 -1.65 3.21 11.31
CA LYS A 33 -1.33 3.38 9.88
C LYS A 33 -1.65 2.13 9.07
N ASP A 34 -1.31 0.95 9.59
CA ASP A 34 -1.48 -0.30 8.86
C ASP A 34 -2.93 -0.79 8.84
N HIS A 35 -3.75 -0.38 9.82
CA HIS A 35 -5.12 -0.90 9.99
C HIS A 35 -6.23 0.10 9.70
N PHE A 36 -5.98 1.40 9.89
CA PHE A 36 -7.01 2.44 9.81
C PHE A 36 -6.74 3.52 8.76
N ILE A 37 -5.52 3.66 8.23
CA ILE A 37 -5.31 4.59 7.15
C ILE A 37 -5.76 3.93 5.85
N LEU A 38 -6.82 4.49 5.39
CA LEU A 38 -7.49 4.44 4.10
C LEU A 38 -6.58 3.88 3.02
N ASP A 39 -7.03 2.87 2.32
CA ASP A 39 -6.30 2.06 1.37
C ASP A 39 -5.37 2.88 0.45
N TYR A 40 -5.92 3.43 -0.61
CA TYR A 40 -5.16 4.21 -1.59
C TYR A 40 -5.73 5.63 -1.76
N ASP A 41 -6.66 6.05 -0.90
CA ASP A 41 -7.40 7.32 -1.04
C ASP A 41 -6.53 8.60 -1.17
N PRO A 42 -5.33 8.72 -0.55
CA PRO A 42 -4.48 9.88 -0.75
C PRO A 42 -3.71 9.88 -2.08
N HIS A 43 -3.91 8.87 -2.93
CA HIS A 43 -3.20 8.71 -4.19
C HIS A 43 -4.10 9.06 -5.40
N LEU A 44 -3.52 9.05 -6.60
CA LEU A 44 -4.28 9.24 -7.84
C LEU A 44 -5.29 8.11 -8.04
N THR A 45 -6.55 8.46 -8.14
CA THR A 45 -7.68 7.52 -8.20
C THR A 45 -8.23 7.37 -9.63
N GLN A 46 -9.26 6.53 -9.78
CA GLN A 46 -9.98 6.38 -11.04
C GLN A 46 -10.57 7.71 -11.56
N LYS A 47 -10.92 8.64 -10.68
CA LYS A 47 -11.48 9.94 -11.04
C LYS A 47 -10.45 10.81 -11.78
N GLU A 48 -9.25 10.88 -11.27
CA GLU A 48 -8.14 11.58 -11.91
C GLU A 48 -7.77 10.91 -13.22
N TYR A 49 -7.78 9.56 -13.28
CA TYR A 49 -7.53 8.84 -14.52
C TYR A 49 -8.56 9.14 -15.61
N GLN A 50 -9.86 9.18 -15.28
CA GLN A 50 -10.91 9.48 -16.25
C GLN A 50 -10.83 10.92 -16.79
N ASN A 51 -10.39 11.85 -15.95
CA ASN A 51 -10.26 13.27 -16.29
C ASN A 51 -8.96 13.63 -17.02
N THR A 52 -8.05 12.68 -17.16
CA THR A 52 -6.74 12.92 -17.77
C THR A 52 -6.70 12.30 -19.16
N VAL A 53 -6.38 13.11 -20.19
CA VAL A 53 -6.07 12.61 -21.53
C VAL A 53 -4.68 12.00 -21.45
N LEU A 54 -4.62 10.71 -21.11
CA LEU A 54 -3.37 10.00 -20.95
C LEU A 54 -2.98 9.37 -22.30
N ASP A 55 -2.00 9.97 -22.90
CA ASP A 55 -1.29 9.34 -23.98
C ASP A 55 -0.26 8.33 -23.39
N GLN A 56 -0.82 7.20 -22.75
CA GLN A 56 -0.26 5.90 -23.07
C GLN A 56 0.81 5.26 -22.22
N ASN A 57 1.40 5.92 -21.22
CA ASN A 57 2.36 5.27 -20.32
C ASN A 57 1.95 5.45 -18.86
N VAL A 58 1.10 4.56 -18.38
CA VAL A 58 0.55 4.62 -17.00
C VAL A 58 0.47 3.25 -16.39
N ASN A 59 0.35 3.23 -15.07
CA ASN A 59 0.01 2.06 -14.29
C ASN A 59 -1.38 2.24 -13.67
N LEU A 60 -2.22 1.21 -13.74
CA LEU A 60 -3.52 1.18 -13.08
C LEU A 60 -3.48 0.05 -12.05
N VAL A 61 -3.58 0.39 -10.78
CA VAL A 61 -3.59 -0.56 -9.66
C VAL A 61 -5.03 -0.78 -9.23
N PHE A 62 -5.57 -1.95 -9.53
CA PHE A 62 -6.92 -2.33 -9.12
C PHE A 62 -6.89 -2.94 -7.73
N TYR A 63 -7.70 -2.40 -6.85
CA TYR A 63 -7.83 -2.88 -5.48
C TYR A 63 -9.29 -2.94 -5.03
N LYS A 64 -9.52 -3.64 -3.94
CA LYS A 64 -10.79 -3.70 -3.24
C LYS A 64 -10.53 -3.47 -1.74
N LYS A 65 -11.36 -2.66 -1.09
CA LYS A 65 -11.29 -2.46 0.37
C LYS A 65 -11.46 -3.79 1.10
N ASN A 66 -10.69 -3.99 2.16
CA ASN A 66 -10.70 -5.23 2.97
C ASN A 66 -10.31 -6.51 2.22
N CYS A 67 -9.64 -6.41 1.09
CA CYS A 67 -9.12 -7.55 0.34
C CYS A 67 -7.75 -7.96 0.90
N PRO A 68 -7.55 -9.18 1.41
CA PRO A 68 -6.28 -9.60 1.98
C PRO A 68 -5.10 -9.53 1.01
N TYR A 69 -5.30 -9.88 -0.26
CA TYR A 69 -4.28 -9.78 -1.30
C TYR A 69 -3.91 -8.31 -1.57
N CYS A 70 -4.90 -7.42 -1.60
CA CYS A 70 -4.65 -6.00 -1.82
C CYS A 70 -3.88 -5.39 -0.65
N GLN A 71 -4.17 -5.80 0.58
CA GLN A 71 -3.44 -5.35 1.76
C GLN A 71 -2.00 -5.87 1.78
N ALA A 72 -1.77 -7.13 1.44
CA ALA A 72 -0.44 -7.73 1.41
C ALA A 72 0.52 -7.00 0.45
N GLY A 73 0.04 -6.59 -0.73
CA GLY A 73 0.86 -5.89 -1.72
C GLY A 73 0.93 -4.38 -1.58
N LYS A 74 0.07 -3.76 -0.74
CA LYS A 74 -0.14 -2.31 -0.67
C LYS A 74 1.15 -1.50 -0.51
N SER A 75 1.94 -1.78 0.52
CA SER A 75 3.16 -1.02 0.81
C SER A 75 4.18 -1.11 -0.32
N VAL A 76 4.39 -2.31 -0.86
CA VAL A 76 5.35 -2.55 -1.94
C VAL A 76 4.93 -1.83 -3.23
N VAL A 77 3.63 -1.87 -3.56
CA VAL A 77 3.07 -1.17 -4.73
C VAL A 77 3.22 0.34 -4.59
N VAL A 78 2.87 0.91 -3.43
CA VAL A 78 2.99 2.36 -3.19
C VAL A 78 4.46 2.80 -3.22
N ASP A 79 5.36 2.05 -2.61
CA ASP A 79 6.79 2.35 -2.61
C ASP A 79 7.39 2.27 -4.01
N ALA A 80 7.01 1.28 -4.81
CA ALA A 80 7.42 1.16 -6.20
C ALA A 80 6.87 2.31 -7.05
N ALA A 81 5.60 2.68 -6.88
CA ALA A 81 4.96 3.76 -7.61
C ALA A 81 5.60 5.13 -7.30
N ASN A 82 5.97 5.38 -6.03
CA ASN A 82 6.66 6.61 -5.63
C ASN A 82 8.06 6.75 -6.22
N LYS A 83 8.70 5.64 -6.56
CA LYS A 83 10.04 5.60 -7.18
C LYS A 83 9.96 5.48 -8.70
N GLY A 84 8.81 5.09 -9.22
CA GLY A 84 8.58 4.85 -10.64
C GLY A 84 8.51 6.14 -11.46
N SER A 85 8.82 6.02 -12.76
CA SER A 85 8.80 7.15 -13.71
C SER A 85 7.41 7.39 -14.32
N TYR A 86 6.47 6.49 -14.15
CA TYR A 86 5.16 6.55 -14.79
C TYR A 86 4.05 6.83 -13.77
N PRO A 87 3.05 7.66 -14.13
CA PRO A 87 1.89 7.90 -13.27
C PRO A 87 1.20 6.59 -12.91
N THR A 88 0.88 6.44 -11.63
CA THR A 88 0.18 5.26 -11.10
C THR A 88 -1.15 5.70 -10.51
N PHE A 89 -2.25 5.16 -11.05
CA PHE A 89 -3.62 5.42 -10.60
C PHE A 89 -4.16 4.22 -9.84
N TYR A 90 -4.83 4.49 -8.72
CA TYR A 90 -5.41 3.48 -7.85
C TYR A 90 -6.92 3.41 -8.07
N ILE A 91 -7.40 2.25 -8.48
CA ILE A 91 -8.75 2.00 -8.95
C ILE A 91 -9.50 1.15 -7.92
N ASP A 92 -10.41 1.76 -7.17
CA ASP A 92 -11.29 1.01 -6.28
C ASP A 92 -12.35 0.27 -7.11
N THR A 93 -12.26 -1.05 -7.13
CA THR A 93 -13.17 -1.91 -7.88
C THR A 93 -14.60 -1.94 -7.32
N GLN A 94 -14.86 -1.30 -6.18
CA GLN A 94 -16.18 -1.23 -5.57
C GLN A 94 -16.96 0.02 -5.97
N THR A 95 -16.34 0.97 -6.65
CA THR A 95 -17.00 2.18 -7.16
C THR A 95 -17.58 1.95 -8.55
N GLU A 96 -18.58 2.74 -8.94
CA GLU A 96 -19.17 2.66 -10.27
C GLU A 96 -18.14 2.97 -11.37
N GLU A 97 -17.32 3.99 -11.16
CA GLU A 97 -16.25 4.37 -12.07
C GLU A 97 -15.16 3.29 -12.16
N GLY A 98 -14.84 2.68 -11.02
CA GLY A 98 -13.89 1.57 -10.97
C GLY A 98 -14.39 0.34 -11.73
N GLN A 99 -15.68 0.02 -11.63
CA GLN A 99 -16.29 -1.07 -12.36
C GLN A 99 -16.23 -0.86 -13.89
N LYS A 100 -16.44 0.34 -14.38
CA LYS A 100 -16.28 0.68 -15.80
C LYS A 100 -14.85 0.38 -16.30
N LEU A 101 -13.85 0.62 -15.45
CA LEU A 101 -12.45 0.29 -15.78
C LEU A 101 -12.16 -1.20 -15.63
N VAL A 102 -12.78 -1.90 -14.68
CA VAL A 102 -12.72 -3.37 -14.55
C VAL A 102 -13.22 -4.02 -15.84
N GLU A 103 -14.36 -3.61 -16.36
CA GLU A 103 -14.93 -4.09 -17.62
C GLU A 103 -14.02 -3.74 -18.81
N LYS A 104 -13.63 -2.47 -18.93
CA LYS A 104 -12.76 -1.99 -20.01
C LYS A 104 -11.47 -2.79 -20.15
N TYR A 105 -10.85 -3.10 -19.02
CA TYR A 105 -9.57 -3.80 -18.99
C TYR A 105 -9.71 -5.31 -18.69
N GLN A 106 -10.94 -5.81 -18.56
CA GLN A 106 -11.22 -7.23 -18.26
C GLN A 106 -10.42 -7.73 -17.05
N VAL A 107 -10.55 -7.02 -15.92
CA VAL A 107 -9.86 -7.34 -14.67
C VAL A 107 -10.64 -8.41 -13.92
N GLU A 108 -10.07 -9.59 -13.76
CA GLU A 108 -10.73 -10.73 -13.10
C GLU A 108 -10.51 -10.74 -11.59
N LYS A 109 -9.41 -10.17 -11.11
CA LYS A 109 -9.02 -10.20 -9.70
C LYS A 109 -8.64 -8.79 -9.21
N ALA A 110 -9.04 -8.44 -8.00
CA ALA A 110 -8.79 -7.12 -7.44
C ALA A 110 -7.29 -6.80 -7.34
N ALA A 111 -6.46 -7.67 -6.83
CA ALA A 111 -5.01 -7.41 -6.69
C ALA A 111 -4.27 -7.46 -8.04
N THR A 112 -4.63 -6.58 -8.97
CA THR A 112 -4.06 -6.54 -10.34
C THR A 112 -3.48 -5.16 -10.65
N ILE A 113 -2.29 -5.14 -11.27
CA ILE A 113 -1.72 -3.97 -11.92
C ILE A 113 -1.87 -4.13 -13.43
N ILE A 114 -2.41 -3.11 -14.08
CA ILE A 114 -2.38 -2.98 -15.54
C ILE A 114 -1.30 -1.98 -15.91
N LYS A 115 -0.33 -2.44 -16.65
CA LYS A 115 0.73 -1.65 -17.26
C LYS A 115 0.33 -1.28 -18.68
N ILE A 116 0.28 0.02 -18.97
CA ILE A 116 0.05 0.54 -20.31
C ILE A 116 1.31 1.24 -20.79
N ARG A 117 1.87 0.79 -21.91
CA ARG A 117 3.04 1.40 -22.54
C ARG A 117 2.84 1.44 -24.06
N LYS A 118 2.82 2.64 -24.61
CA LYS A 118 2.63 2.84 -26.08
C LYS A 118 1.44 2.04 -26.64
N GLY A 119 0.31 2.07 -25.94
CA GLY A 119 -0.90 1.34 -26.32
C GLY A 119 -0.88 -0.18 -26.03
N LYS A 120 0.24 -0.75 -25.61
CA LYS A 120 0.32 -2.16 -25.22
C LYS A 120 -0.09 -2.33 -23.75
N ILE A 121 -0.94 -3.30 -23.49
CA ILE A 121 -1.48 -3.60 -22.17
C ILE A 121 -0.90 -4.93 -21.68
N LYS A 122 -0.35 -4.92 -20.46
CA LYS A 122 0.02 -6.14 -19.73
C LYS A 122 -0.63 -6.13 -18.35
N LYS A 123 -0.99 -7.32 -17.85
CA LYS A 123 -1.64 -7.51 -16.55
C LYS A 123 -0.71 -8.29 -15.64
N TYR A 124 -0.61 -7.86 -14.38
CA TYR A 124 0.20 -8.48 -13.33
C TYR A 124 -0.61 -8.63 -12.05
N LEU A 125 -0.55 -9.78 -11.41
CA LEU A 125 -1.03 -9.92 -10.04
C LEU A 125 0.07 -9.42 -9.10
N TYR A 126 -0.28 -8.54 -8.17
CA TYR A 126 0.70 -7.99 -7.25
C TYR A 126 0.73 -8.64 -5.86
N ALA A 127 -0.08 -9.68 -5.68
CA ALA A 127 -0.04 -10.53 -4.50
C ALA A 127 -0.50 -11.95 -4.85
N SER A 128 0.10 -12.93 -4.20
CA SER A 128 -0.18 -14.35 -4.39
C SER A 128 -0.05 -15.11 -3.07
N ARG A 129 -0.30 -16.42 -3.08
CA ARG A 129 0.07 -17.31 -1.98
C ARG A 129 1.47 -17.83 -2.20
N ASP A 130 2.25 -17.89 -1.12
CA ASP A 130 3.55 -18.54 -1.12
C ASP A 130 3.44 -20.06 -0.92
N SER A 131 4.58 -20.74 -0.78
CA SER A 131 4.65 -22.19 -0.52
C SER A 131 4.05 -22.62 0.82
N GLU A 132 3.87 -21.68 1.76
CA GLU A 132 3.24 -21.90 3.07
C GLU A 132 1.77 -21.46 3.11
N GLU A 133 1.15 -21.28 1.93
CA GLU A 133 -0.23 -20.80 1.77
C GLU A 133 -0.50 -19.38 2.35
N LYS A 134 0.54 -18.63 2.71
CA LYS A 134 0.41 -17.24 3.19
C LYS A 134 0.25 -16.29 2.02
N ILE A 135 -0.60 -15.27 2.20
CA ILE A 135 -0.76 -14.21 1.21
C ILE A 135 0.39 -13.23 1.34
N VAL A 136 1.15 -13.06 0.27
CA VAL A 136 2.35 -12.21 0.20
C VAL A 136 2.32 -11.31 -1.03
N ALA A 137 3.06 -10.19 -0.96
CA ALA A 137 3.31 -9.35 -2.13
C ALA A 137 4.17 -10.10 -3.15
N ASP A 138 3.84 -10.00 -4.43
CA ASP A 138 4.71 -10.43 -5.52
C ASP A 138 5.60 -9.25 -5.97
N GLU A 139 6.72 -9.08 -5.27
CA GLU A 139 7.64 -7.97 -5.49
C GLU A 139 8.17 -7.94 -6.93
N LYS A 140 8.44 -9.11 -7.51
CA LYS A 140 8.92 -9.21 -8.89
C LYS A 140 7.89 -8.67 -9.88
N SER A 141 6.65 -9.13 -9.78
CA SER A 141 5.55 -8.66 -10.62
C SER A 141 5.29 -7.16 -10.44
N ILE A 142 5.37 -6.65 -9.22
CA ILE A 142 5.22 -5.22 -8.92
C ILE A 142 6.31 -4.40 -9.61
N GLN A 143 7.58 -4.80 -9.47
CA GLN A 143 8.70 -4.07 -10.06
C GLN A 143 8.62 -4.09 -11.59
N GLU A 144 8.34 -5.24 -12.20
CA GLU A 144 8.17 -5.34 -13.65
C GLU A 144 6.98 -4.50 -14.16
N ALA A 145 5.89 -4.45 -13.41
CA ALA A 145 4.71 -3.68 -13.80
C ALA A 145 4.96 -2.16 -13.75
N ILE A 146 5.60 -1.67 -12.69
CA ILE A 146 5.66 -0.24 -12.38
C ILE A 146 6.89 0.44 -12.98
N ASN A 147 8.05 -0.20 -12.96
CA ASN A 147 9.32 0.44 -13.28
C ASN A 147 9.79 0.24 -14.73
N ASP A 148 9.33 -0.77 -15.41
CA ASP A 148 9.61 -0.97 -16.84
C ASP A 148 8.59 -0.21 -17.70
#